data_32d09d976a6e87f4e1f48a26bc13cdea
#
_entry.id   32d09d976a6e87f4e1f48a26bc13cdea
#
_cell.length_a   1.000
_cell.length_b   1.000
_cell.length_c   1.000
_cell.angle_alpha   90.00
_cell.angle_beta   90.00
_cell.angle_gamma   90.00
#
_symmetry.space_group_name_H-M   'P 1'
#
loop_
_entity.id
_entity.type
_entity.pdbx_description
1 polymer ?
#
loop_
_entity_poly.entity_id
_entity_poly.type
_entity_poly.pdbx_seq_one_letter_code
_entity_poly.pdbx_strand_id
1 'polypeptide(L)'
;ASNRIEGIYTTDKRLEELVSQKAEPRNRSEQEIAGYREVLATIHESYEYIVLRPNLILQLHRDLYSYSQKAAGGSYKNADNVIAETDAEGNQKARFIPVPAFQTAEAMEELCREFWEAWEADHIDKLLLIPMFILDFLCIHPFNDGNGCMSRLLTLLLFYKAGYIVGKYISMEMLIEKTKETYYEALQASSTGWHENENSYEPFVKYYLGITLKAYNEFESRVVHLKKRTLSKPERIRAMIDQKVGKITKKEILDVCPDISKTTVERTLTELVKSGYIAKVGSGPATGYVRI
;
A
#
# COMPACT_ATOMS: atom_id res chain seq x y z
N ALA A 1 -0.62 5.06 8.09
CA ALA A 1 -0.73 5.40 6.66
C ALA A 1 -2.20 5.56 6.27
N SER A 2 -3.04 4.51 6.25
CA SER A 2 -4.41 4.57 5.76
C SER A 2 -5.22 5.72 6.36
N ASN A 3 -5.26 5.82 7.67
CA ASN A 3 -5.96 6.90 8.37
C ASN A 3 -5.41 8.30 8.03
N ARG A 4 -4.10 8.43 7.73
CA ARG A 4 -3.50 9.71 7.31
C ARG A 4 -3.96 10.16 5.92
N ILE A 5 -4.28 9.23 5.03
CA ILE A 5 -4.89 9.56 3.73
C ILE A 5 -6.22 10.29 3.93
N GLU A 6 -6.99 9.88 4.94
CA GLU A 6 -8.27 10.49 5.33
C GLU A 6 -8.13 11.68 6.29
N GLY A 7 -6.91 12.16 6.55
CA GLY A 7 -6.69 13.30 7.44
C GLY A 7 -6.76 12.98 8.94
N ILE A 8 -6.70 11.70 9.32
CA ILE A 8 -6.76 11.23 10.71
C ILE A 8 -5.35 11.05 11.25
N TYR A 9 -4.98 11.80 12.28
CA TYR A 9 -3.63 11.88 12.81
C TYR A 9 -3.59 11.64 14.33
N THR A 10 -2.45 11.11 14.79
CA THR A 10 -2.01 11.12 16.19
C THR A 10 -0.49 11.26 16.22
N THR A 11 0.11 11.49 17.39
CA THR A 11 1.57 11.57 17.51
C THR A 11 2.22 10.21 17.29
N ASP A 12 3.46 10.19 16.79
CA ASP A 12 4.18 8.92 16.49
C ASP A 12 4.33 8.04 17.75
N LYS A 13 4.61 8.64 18.92
CA LYS A 13 4.64 7.92 20.20
C LYS A 13 3.29 7.27 20.51
N ARG A 14 2.21 8.02 20.32
CA ARG A 14 0.87 7.52 20.62
C ARG A 14 0.44 6.45 19.62
N LEU A 15 0.84 6.60 18.36
CA LEU A 15 0.62 5.60 17.32
C LEU A 15 1.33 4.28 17.68
N GLU A 16 2.56 4.32 18.18
CA GLU A 16 3.29 3.15 18.64
C GLU A 16 2.57 2.46 19.82
N GLU A 17 2.12 3.23 20.81
CA GLU A 17 1.35 2.72 21.95
C GLU A 17 0.05 2.04 21.48
N LEU A 18 -0.70 2.66 20.56
CA LEU A 18 -1.95 2.11 20.02
C LEU A 18 -1.73 0.83 19.21
N VAL A 19 -0.68 0.80 18.36
CA VAL A 19 -0.45 -0.31 17.44
C VAL A 19 0.26 -1.47 18.12
N SER A 20 1.33 -1.21 18.87
CA SER A 20 2.19 -2.25 19.46
C SER A 20 1.72 -2.70 20.84
N GLN A 21 1.22 -1.76 21.67
CA GLN A 21 0.85 -2.03 23.06
C GLN A 21 -0.66 -2.18 23.28
N LYS A 22 -1.47 -1.99 22.22
CA LYS A 22 -2.94 -2.00 22.29
C LYS A 22 -3.49 -1.06 23.36
N ALA A 23 -2.87 0.11 23.53
CA ALA A 23 -3.33 1.11 24.46
C ALA A 23 -4.75 1.57 24.12
N GLU A 24 -5.54 1.94 25.12
CA GLU A 24 -6.91 2.44 24.91
C GLU A 24 -6.91 3.79 24.18
N PRO A 25 -7.77 3.95 23.16
CA PRO A 25 -7.89 5.19 22.41
C PRO A 25 -8.54 6.30 23.24
N ARG A 26 -8.01 7.53 23.15
CA ARG A 26 -8.41 8.69 23.95
C ARG A 26 -9.35 9.64 23.21
N ASN A 27 -9.35 9.61 21.91
CA ASN A 27 -10.15 10.50 21.06
C ASN A 27 -10.62 9.78 19.79
N ARG A 28 -11.45 10.46 18.99
CA ARG A 28 -12.02 9.90 17.75
C ARG A 28 -10.94 9.37 16.80
N SER A 29 -9.91 10.16 16.52
CA SER A 29 -8.83 9.75 15.61
C SER A 29 -8.13 8.48 16.09
N GLU A 30 -7.88 8.35 17.38
CA GLU A 30 -7.28 7.15 17.97
C GLU A 30 -8.23 5.95 17.95
N GLN A 31 -9.55 6.16 18.12
CA GLN A 31 -10.57 5.13 18.00
C GLN A 31 -10.60 4.54 16.57
N GLU A 32 -10.57 5.40 15.56
CA GLU A 32 -10.53 4.98 14.17
C GLU A 32 -9.21 4.26 13.81
N ILE A 33 -8.08 4.69 14.37
CA ILE A 33 -6.79 3.99 14.22
C ILE A 33 -6.83 2.61 14.88
N ALA A 34 -7.40 2.51 16.07
CA ALA A 34 -7.53 1.23 16.79
C ALA A 34 -8.43 0.25 16.04
N GLY A 35 -9.60 0.70 15.58
CA GLY A 35 -10.51 -0.12 14.77
C GLY A 35 -9.87 -0.58 13.46
N TYR A 36 -9.19 0.32 12.74
CA TYR A 36 -8.45 -0.05 11.53
C TYR A 36 -7.40 -1.13 11.80
N ARG A 37 -6.65 -1.03 12.89
CA ARG A 37 -5.66 -2.03 13.32
C ARG A 37 -6.31 -3.40 13.52
N GLU A 38 -7.47 -3.48 14.20
CA GLU A 38 -8.15 -4.76 14.46
C GLU A 38 -8.64 -5.42 13.16
N VAL A 39 -9.27 -4.65 12.27
CA VAL A 39 -9.70 -5.17 10.96
C VAL A 39 -8.51 -5.62 10.13
N LEU A 40 -7.43 -4.84 10.12
CA LEU A 40 -6.19 -5.19 9.42
C LEU A 40 -5.59 -6.50 9.96
N ALA A 41 -5.55 -6.67 11.29
CA ALA A 41 -5.07 -7.90 11.91
C ALA A 41 -5.95 -9.11 11.51
N THR A 42 -7.27 -8.96 11.54
CA THR A 42 -8.21 -9.99 11.09
C THR A 42 -7.95 -10.41 9.64
N ILE A 43 -7.72 -9.43 8.75
CA ILE A 43 -7.38 -9.72 7.34
C ILE A 43 -6.05 -10.46 7.24
N HIS A 44 -5.01 -10.01 7.93
CA HIS A 44 -3.70 -10.66 7.91
C HIS A 44 -3.72 -12.12 8.38
N GLU A 45 -4.51 -12.40 9.40
CA GLU A 45 -4.58 -13.72 10.05
C GLU A 45 -5.55 -14.67 9.36
N SER A 46 -6.65 -14.15 8.78
CA SER A 46 -7.80 -14.96 8.41
C SER A 46 -8.29 -14.79 6.97
N TYR A 47 -7.56 -14.08 6.09
CA TYR A 47 -7.99 -13.77 4.72
C TYR A 47 -8.42 -15.02 3.91
N GLU A 48 -7.84 -16.17 4.16
CA GLU A 48 -8.17 -17.42 3.47
C GLU A 48 -9.63 -17.84 3.70
N TYR A 49 -10.13 -17.63 4.92
CA TYR A 49 -11.49 -18.02 5.35
C TYR A 49 -12.52 -16.93 5.11
N ILE A 50 -12.10 -15.71 4.84
CA ILE A 50 -12.99 -14.58 4.61
C ILE A 50 -13.58 -14.68 3.20
N VAL A 51 -14.90 -14.73 3.09
CA VAL A 51 -15.63 -14.66 1.81
C VAL A 51 -16.24 -13.28 1.67
N LEU A 52 -15.84 -12.56 0.63
CA LEU A 52 -16.37 -11.23 0.33
C LEU A 52 -17.87 -11.34 -0.01
N ARG A 53 -18.69 -10.73 0.82
CA ARG A 53 -20.15 -10.60 0.66
C ARG A 53 -20.61 -9.29 1.29
N PRO A 54 -21.78 -8.76 0.93
CA PRO A 54 -22.31 -7.53 1.53
C PRO A 54 -22.31 -7.55 3.07
N ASN A 55 -22.77 -8.64 3.68
CA ASN A 55 -22.79 -8.80 5.13
C ASN A 55 -21.39 -8.80 5.77
N LEU A 56 -20.39 -9.36 5.08
CA LEU A 56 -19.01 -9.28 5.56
C LEU A 56 -18.49 -7.84 5.52
N ILE A 57 -18.77 -7.11 4.44
CA ILE A 57 -18.35 -5.71 4.31
C ILE A 57 -18.98 -4.89 5.44
N LEU A 58 -20.26 -5.11 5.75
CA LEU A 58 -20.94 -4.50 6.90
C LEU A 58 -20.29 -4.89 8.23
N GLN A 59 -19.89 -6.15 8.40
CA GLN A 59 -19.19 -6.60 9.61
C GLN A 59 -17.83 -5.92 9.76
N LEU A 60 -17.00 -5.92 8.71
CA LEU A 60 -15.69 -5.25 8.74
C LEU A 60 -15.83 -3.74 9.03
N HIS A 61 -16.86 -3.10 8.48
CA HIS A 61 -17.18 -1.72 8.79
C HIS A 61 -17.63 -1.52 10.25
N ARG A 62 -18.38 -2.45 10.83
CA ARG A 62 -18.73 -2.44 12.26
C ARG A 62 -17.49 -2.55 13.13
N ASP A 63 -16.59 -3.46 12.77
CA ASP A 63 -15.35 -3.70 13.50
C ASP A 63 -14.40 -2.49 13.41
N LEU A 64 -14.38 -1.79 12.26
CA LEU A 64 -13.65 -0.53 12.07
C LEU A 64 -14.08 0.55 13.08
N TYR A 65 -15.36 0.59 13.45
CA TYR A 65 -15.92 1.54 14.40
C TYR A 65 -16.18 0.97 15.79
N SER A 66 -15.64 -0.22 16.12
CA SER A 66 -15.87 -0.91 17.41
C SER A 66 -15.43 -0.12 18.64
N TYR A 67 -14.47 0.79 18.48
CA TYR A 67 -14.00 1.69 19.54
C TYR A 67 -14.76 3.01 19.59
N SER A 68 -15.65 3.29 18.65
CA SER A 68 -16.41 4.55 18.61
C SER A 68 -17.71 4.42 19.37
N GLN A 69 -17.94 5.33 20.34
CA GLN A 69 -19.22 5.40 21.06
C GLN A 69 -20.31 6.15 20.25
N LYS A 70 -19.94 6.92 19.24
CA LYS A 70 -20.84 7.82 18.50
C LYS A 70 -21.12 7.41 17.06
N ALA A 71 -20.21 6.65 16.43
CA ALA A 71 -20.38 6.20 15.06
C ALA A 71 -20.92 4.78 15.03
N ALA A 72 -22.10 4.59 14.45
CA ALA A 72 -22.66 3.27 14.21
C ALA A 72 -22.02 2.68 12.96
N GLY A 73 -21.03 1.77 13.13
CA GLY A 73 -20.52 0.94 12.07
C GLY A 73 -21.49 -0.20 11.71
N GLY A 74 -21.37 -0.75 10.51
CA GLY A 74 -22.09 -1.96 10.10
C GLY A 74 -23.47 -1.73 9.50
N SER A 75 -23.78 -0.51 9.05
CA SER A 75 -24.97 -0.19 8.28
C SER A 75 -24.62 0.69 7.08
N TYR A 76 -25.36 0.53 6.01
CA TYR A 76 -25.23 1.42 4.87
C TYR A 76 -25.68 2.84 5.23
N LYS A 77 -25.29 3.80 4.40
CA LYS A 77 -25.68 5.20 4.54
C LYS A 77 -27.20 5.35 4.53
N ASN A 78 -27.69 6.27 5.34
CA ASN A 78 -29.11 6.56 5.51
C ASN A 78 -29.54 7.89 4.86
N ALA A 79 -28.58 8.60 4.30
CA ALA A 79 -28.79 9.84 3.54
C ALA A 79 -27.83 9.89 2.36
N ASP A 80 -28.22 10.60 1.30
CA ASP A 80 -27.35 10.80 0.16
C ASP A 80 -26.14 11.63 0.57
N ASN A 81 -24.97 11.23 0.06
CA ASN A 81 -23.72 11.91 0.29
C ASN A 81 -23.16 12.46 -1.03
N VAL A 82 -22.30 13.46 -0.90
CA VAL A 82 -21.60 14.08 -2.04
C VAL A 82 -20.11 14.06 -1.71
N ILE A 83 -19.31 13.57 -2.66
CA ILE A 83 -17.86 13.68 -2.57
C ILE A 83 -17.48 15.07 -3.10
N ALA A 84 -17.05 15.95 -2.19
CA ALA A 84 -16.66 17.31 -2.52
C ALA A 84 -15.13 17.45 -2.57
N GLU A 85 -14.66 18.35 -3.41
CA GLU A 85 -13.30 18.86 -3.39
C GLU A 85 -13.32 20.35 -3.05
N THR A 86 -12.25 20.83 -2.43
CA THR A 86 -12.07 22.24 -2.13
C THR A 86 -11.08 22.81 -3.14
N ASP A 87 -11.50 23.82 -3.92
CA ASP A 87 -10.63 24.51 -4.86
C ASP A 87 -9.57 25.37 -4.14
N ALA A 88 -8.67 25.99 -4.92
CA ALA A 88 -7.62 26.85 -4.39
C ALA A 88 -8.16 28.10 -3.69
N GLU A 89 -9.37 28.52 -4.03
CA GLU A 89 -10.09 29.67 -3.46
C GLU A 89 -10.89 29.29 -2.20
N GLY A 90 -10.93 28.00 -1.81
CA GLY A 90 -11.63 27.50 -0.63
C GLY A 90 -13.12 27.15 -0.86
N ASN A 91 -13.61 27.20 -2.11
CA ASN A 91 -14.98 26.82 -2.42
C ASN A 91 -15.11 25.29 -2.52
N GLN A 92 -16.22 24.77 -2.02
CA GLN A 92 -16.54 23.35 -2.17
C GLN A 92 -17.30 23.11 -3.47
N LYS A 93 -16.75 22.22 -4.32
CA LYS A 93 -17.40 21.76 -5.54
C LYS A 93 -17.65 20.26 -5.43
N ALA A 94 -18.85 19.82 -5.85
CA ALA A 94 -19.13 18.38 -5.96
C ALA A 94 -18.20 17.76 -7.01
N ARG A 95 -17.39 16.79 -6.58
CA ARG A 95 -16.50 16.04 -7.46
C ARG A 95 -17.19 14.82 -8.03
N PHE A 96 -17.97 14.14 -7.19
CA PHE A 96 -18.73 12.96 -7.57
C PHE A 96 -19.99 12.83 -6.71
N ILE A 97 -21.09 12.37 -7.29
CA ILE A 97 -22.33 12.07 -6.59
C ILE A 97 -22.50 10.56 -6.57
N PRO A 98 -22.30 9.90 -5.40
CA PRO A 98 -22.45 8.45 -5.27
C PRO A 98 -23.88 7.96 -5.50
N VAL A 99 -24.04 6.63 -5.57
CA VAL A 99 -25.35 5.97 -5.61
C VAL A 99 -26.24 6.47 -4.45
N PRO A 100 -27.51 6.79 -4.67
CA PRO A 100 -28.44 7.23 -3.61
C PRO A 100 -28.57 6.21 -2.48
N ALA A 101 -28.85 6.70 -1.26
CA ALA A 101 -28.91 5.85 -0.07
C ALA A 101 -29.91 4.67 -0.22
N PHE A 102 -31.07 4.91 -0.81
CA PHE A 102 -32.10 3.88 -0.98
C PHE A 102 -31.71 2.76 -1.96
N GLN A 103 -30.78 2.99 -2.87
CA GLN A 103 -30.28 2.00 -3.85
C GLN A 103 -28.98 1.33 -3.37
N THR A 104 -28.36 1.81 -2.31
CA THR A 104 -27.01 1.37 -1.89
C THR A 104 -26.95 -0.13 -1.59
N ALA A 105 -27.98 -0.70 -0.94
CA ALA A 105 -27.99 -2.11 -0.58
C ALA A 105 -28.01 -3.00 -1.83
N GLU A 106 -28.89 -2.69 -2.77
CA GLU A 106 -29.01 -3.41 -4.06
C GLU A 106 -27.71 -3.31 -4.87
N ALA A 107 -27.15 -2.10 -5.00
CA ALA A 107 -25.90 -1.88 -5.72
C ALA A 107 -24.71 -2.67 -5.10
N MET A 108 -24.65 -2.80 -3.77
CA MET A 108 -23.63 -3.59 -3.10
C MET A 108 -23.82 -5.10 -3.29
N GLU A 109 -25.06 -5.58 -3.34
CA GLU A 109 -25.35 -6.98 -3.65
C GLU A 109 -24.96 -7.33 -5.07
N GLU A 110 -25.31 -6.47 -6.03
CA GLU A 110 -24.96 -6.62 -7.44
C GLU A 110 -23.44 -6.59 -7.64
N LEU A 111 -22.74 -5.60 -7.09
CA LEU A 111 -21.28 -5.48 -7.15
C LEU A 111 -20.59 -6.76 -6.65
N CYS A 112 -20.99 -7.28 -5.50
CA CYS A 112 -20.40 -8.49 -4.94
C CYS A 112 -20.71 -9.73 -5.80
N ARG A 113 -21.92 -9.85 -6.36
CA ARG A 113 -22.32 -10.94 -7.23
C ARG A 113 -21.49 -10.96 -8.51
N GLU A 114 -21.45 -9.82 -9.22
CA GLU A 114 -20.73 -9.69 -10.49
C GLU A 114 -19.22 -9.89 -10.31
N PHE A 115 -18.66 -9.38 -9.21
CA PHE A 115 -17.26 -9.62 -8.88
C PHE A 115 -16.94 -11.11 -8.76
N TRP A 116 -17.78 -11.89 -8.05
CA TRP A 116 -17.54 -13.32 -7.90
C TRP A 116 -17.77 -14.10 -9.19
N GLU A 117 -18.79 -13.74 -9.99
CA GLU A 117 -19.01 -14.32 -11.31
C GLU A 117 -17.78 -14.13 -12.21
N ALA A 118 -17.22 -12.91 -12.25
CA ALA A 118 -16.00 -12.60 -12.99
C ALA A 118 -14.75 -13.29 -12.41
N TRP A 119 -14.68 -13.41 -11.07
CA TRP A 119 -13.58 -14.08 -10.37
C TRP A 119 -13.53 -15.58 -10.72
N GLU A 120 -14.67 -16.26 -10.70
CA GLU A 120 -14.80 -17.69 -10.99
C GLU A 120 -14.66 -17.99 -12.50
N ALA A 121 -15.15 -17.10 -13.35
CA ALA A 121 -14.98 -17.23 -14.79
C ALA A 121 -13.53 -17.15 -15.26
N ASP A 122 -12.66 -16.51 -14.48
CA ASP A 122 -11.21 -16.39 -14.71
C ASP A 122 -10.79 -15.81 -16.08
N HIS A 123 -11.68 -15.02 -16.68
CA HIS A 123 -11.39 -14.36 -17.97
C HIS A 123 -10.64 -13.04 -17.81
N ILE A 124 -10.63 -12.46 -16.60
CA ILE A 124 -9.96 -11.22 -16.26
C ILE A 124 -8.93 -11.52 -15.17
N ASP A 125 -7.68 -11.09 -15.40
CA ASP A 125 -6.64 -11.22 -14.38
C ASP A 125 -7.05 -10.51 -13.07
N LYS A 126 -6.80 -11.15 -11.92
CA LYS A 126 -7.22 -10.64 -10.61
C LYS A 126 -6.58 -9.30 -10.27
N LEU A 127 -5.38 -9.01 -10.80
CA LEU A 127 -4.74 -7.68 -10.65
C LEU A 127 -5.51 -6.56 -11.36
N LEU A 128 -6.33 -6.90 -12.36
CA LEU A 128 -7.21 -5.96 -13.06
C LEU A 128 -8.58 -5.92 -12.39
N LEU A 129 -9.15 -7.09 -12.11
CA LEU A 129 -10.49 -7.23 -11.55
C LEU A 129 -10.63 -6.57 -10.17
N ILE A 130 -9.62 -6.71 -9.31
CA ILE A 130 -9.66 -6.15 -7.95
C ILE A 130 -9.75 -4.62 -7.96
N PRO A 131 -8.89 -3.86 -8.65
CA PRO A 131 -9.05 -2.40 -8.73
C PRO A 131 -10.38 -1.95 -9.34
N MET A 132 -10.94 -2.70 -10.31
CA MET A 132 -12.27 -2.39 -10.86
C MET A 132 -13.35 -2.48 -9.79
N PHE A 133 -13.38 -3.57 -9.03
CA PHE A 133 -14.28 -3.72 -7.87
C PHE A 133 -14.12 -2.57 -6.86
N ILE A 134 -12.89 -2.18 -6.56
CA ILE A 134 -12.62 -1.10 -5.61
C ILE A 134 -13.07 0.26 -6.13
N LEU A 135 -12.94 0.51 -7.43
CA LEU A 135 -13.48 1.73 -8.04
C LEU A 135 -15.00 1.78 -7.88
N ASP A 136 -15.71 0.70 -8.24
CA ASP A 136 -17.16 0.64 -8.15
C ASP A 136 -17.65 0.75 -6.70
N PHE A 137 -16.97 0.10 -5.75
CA PHE A 137 -17.21 0.30 -4.33
C PHE A 137 -17.10 1.78 -3.91
N LEU A 138 -16.09 2.48 -4.41
CA LEU A 138 -15.89 3.91 -4.12
C LEU A 138 -16.93 4.80 -4.81
N CYS A 139 -17.43 4.41 -5.98
CA CYS A 139 -18.52 5.11 -6.68
C CYS A 139 -19.88 4.88 -6.02
N ILE A 140 -20.14 3.68 -5.53
CA ILE A 140 -21.33 3.39 -4.71
C ILE A 140 -21.27 4.17 -3.39
N HIS A 141 -20.08 4.25 -2.76
CA HIS A 141 -19.80 4.96 -1.51
C HIS A 141 -20.77 4.55 -0.39
N PRO A 142 -20.79 3.28 0.00
CA PRO A 142 -21.92 2.68 0.73
C PRO A 142 -22.11 3.17 2.16
N PHE A 143 -21.16 3.87 2.75
CA PHE A 143 -21.18 4.28 4.15
C PHE A 143 -21.27 5.80 4.31
N ASN A 144 -21.78 6.26 5.46
CA ASN A 144 -21.72 7.67 5.80
C ASN A 144 -20.28 8.15 6.03
N ASP A 145 -19.40 7.27 6.51
CA ASP A 145 -17.98 7.52 6.77
C ASP A 145 -17.17 6.22 6.64
N GLY A 146 -15.84 6.30 6.47
CA GLY A 146 -14.95 5.13 6.42
C GLY A 146 -14.84 4.41 5.07
N ASN A 147 -15.47 4.92 3.99
CA ASN A 147 -15.40 4.29 2.67
C ASN A 147 -13.96 4.16 2.15
N GLY A 148 -13.12 5.17 2.31
CA GLY A 148 -11.73 5.12 1.93
C GLY A 148 -10.92 4.12 2.75
N CYS A 149 -11.13 4.03 4.05
CA CYS A 149 -10.52 3.00 4.90
C CYS A 149 -10.94 1.60 4.48
N MET A 150 -12.25 1.40 4.26
CA MET A 150 -12.80 0.12 3.81
C MET A 150 -12.28 -0.29 2.44
N SER A 151 -12.21 0.61 1.47
CA SER A 151 -11.68 0.30 0.14
C SER A 151 -10.26 -0.23 0.19
N ARG A 152 -9.38 0.34 1.03
CA ARG A 152 -8.00 -0.13 1.18
C ARG A 152 -7.90 -1.46 1.92
N LEU A 153 -8.73 -1.69 2.93
CA LEU A 153 -8.83 -2.99 3.62
C LEU A 153 -9.34 -4.09 2.68
N LEU A 154 -10.37 -3.80 1.88
CA LEU A 154 -10.89 -4.72 0.86
C LEU A 154 -9.86 -4.99 -0.24
N THR A 155 -9.12 -3.99 -0.69
CA THR A 155 -8.01 -4.18 -1.64
C THR A 155 -7.00 -5.19 -1.10
N LEU A 156 -6.57 -5.02 0.15
CA LEU A 156 -5.59 -5.89 0.77
C LEU A 156 -6.13 -7.33 0.90
N LEU A 157 -7.37 -7.49 1.38
CA LEU A 157 -8.05 -8.78 1.48
C LEU A 157 -8.08 -9.50 0.13
N LEU A 158 -8.51 -8.82 -0.92
CA LEU A 158 -8.68 -9.40 -2.24
C LEU A 158 -7.33 -9.73 -2.89
N PHE A 159 -6.31 -8.89 -2.72
CA PHE A 159 -4.96 -9.22 -3.16
C PHE A 159 -4.42 -10.46 -2.47
N TYR A 160 -4.65 -10.63 -1.16
CA TYR A 160 -4.22 -11.86 -0.46
C TYR A 160 -4.94 -13.09 -0.98
N LYS A 161 -6.24 -13.00 -1.24
CA LYS A 161 -7.03 -14.10 -1.84
C LYS A 161 -6.55 -14.45 -3.26
N ALA A 162 -6.04 -13.49 -4.00
CA ALA A 162 -5.45 -13.69 -5.31
C ALA A 162 -3.98 -14.20 -5.25
N GLY A 163 -3.42 -14.39 -4.05
CA GLY A 163 -2.03 -14.84 -3.85
C GLY A 163 -0.98 -13.72 -3.80
N TYR A 164 -1.38 -12.46 -3.92
CA TYR A 164 -0.47 -11.30 -3.84
C TYR A 164 -0.28 -10.85 -2.39
N ILE A 165 0.54 -11.58 -1.64
CA ILE A 165 0.72 -11.41 -0.18
C ILE A 165 1.77 -10.37 0.21
N VAL A 166 2.30 -9.58 -0.72
CA VAL A 166 3.34 -8.58 -0.45
C VAL A 166 2.92 -7.56 0.61
N GLY A 167 1.63 -7.26 0.72
CA GLY A 167 1.07 -6.37 1.73
C GLY A 167 1.28 -6.82 3.19
N LYS A 168 1.65 -8.10 3.44
CA LYS A 168 2.09 -8.58 4.77
C LYS A 168 3.45 -8.02 5.18
N TYR A 169 4.27 -7.58 4.25
CA TYR A 169 5.65 -7.17 4.46
C TYR A 169 5.88 -5.69 4.13
N ILE A 170 5.12 -5.16 3.19
CA ILE A 170 5.20 -3.77 2.71
C ILE A 170 3.83 -3.14 2.84
N SER A 171 3.74 -2.01 3.54
CA SER A 171 2.47 -1.28 3.65
C SER A 171 2.11 -0.63 2.32
N MET A 172 1.11 -1.18 1.65
CA MET A 172 0.55 -0.59 0.43
C MET A 172 -0.08 0.78 0.71
N GLU A 173 -0.70 0.95 1.89
CA GLU A 173 -1.28 2.23 2.31
C GLU A 173 -0.21 3.32 2.48
N MET A 174 1.01 2.96 2.89
CA MET A 174 2.12 3.92 2.95
C MET A 174 2.57 4.35 1.55
N LEU A 175 2.54 3.44 0.58
CA LEU A 175 2.84 3.78 -0.80
C LEU A 175 1.76 4.69 -1.40
N ILE A 176 0.49 4.42 -1.11
CA ILE A 176 -0.65 5.27 -1.51
C ILE A 176 -0.55 6.64 -0.83
N GLU A 177 -0.24 6.72 0.47
CA GLU A 177 -0.05 7.99 1.19
C GLU A 177 1.01 8.87 0.53
N LYS A 178 2.14 8.28 0.11
CA LYS A 178 3.22 9.00 -0.58
C LYS A 178 2.85 9.49 -1.98
N THR A 179 1.83 8.93 -2.59
CA THR A 179 1.34 9.25 -3.93
C THR A 179 -0.14 9.65 -3.89
N LYS A 180 -0.55 10.30 -2.81
CA LYS A 180 -1.96 10.63 -2.53
C LYS A 180 -2.62 11.42 -3.65
N GLU A 181 -1.94 12.40 -4.21
CA GLU A 181 -2.42 13.22 -5.32
C GLU A 181 -2.72 12.35 -6.55
N THR A 182 -1.76 11.55 -6.99
CA THR A 182 -1.92 10.64 -8.13
C THR A 182 -3.04 9.61 -7.91
N TYR A 183 -3.22 9.15 -6.65
CA TYR A 183 -4.34 8.28 -6.30
C TYR A 183 -5.68 8.93 -6.56
N TYR A 184 -5.86 10.18 -6.11
CA TYR A 184 -7.12 10.89 -6.31
C TYR A 184 -7.33 11.33 -7.76
N GLU A 185 -6.28 11.68 -8.50
CA GLU A 185 -6.33 11.94 -9.94
C GLU A 185 -6.81 10.70 -10.71
N ALA A 186 -6.22 9.53 -10.42
CA ALA A 186 -6.62 8.27 -11.06
C ALA A 186 -8.06 7.88 -10.72
N LEU A 187 -8.46 8.06 -9.45
CA LEU A 187 -9.83 7.82 -9.00
C LEU A 187 -10.83 8.75 -9.72
N GLN A 188 -10.53 10.02 -9.82
CA GLN A 188 -11.38 11.01 -10.51
C GLN A 188 -11.50 10.68 -12.01
N ALA A 189 -10.37 10.44 -12.67
CA ALA A 189 -10.38 10.10 -14.09
C ALA A 189 -11.20 8.84 -14.38
N SER A 190 -11.17 7.86 -13.49
CA SER A 190 -11.90 6.60 -13.67
C SER A 190 -13.37 6.66 -13.21
N SER A 191 -13.76 7.60 -12.36
CA SER A 191 -15.16 7.75 -11.92
C SER A 191 -16.01 8.65 -12.83
N THR A 192 -15.39 9.38 -13.76
CA THR A 192 -16.11 10.24 -14.71
C THR A 192 -16.94 9.39 -15.67
N GLY A 193 -18.24 9.67 -15.79
CA GLY A 193 -19.15 8.91 -16.64
C GLY A 193 -19.57 7.56 -16.06
N TRP A 194 -19.31 7.29 -14.76
CA TRP A 194 -19.58 5.99 -14.14
C TRP A 194 -21.08 5.62 -14.13
N HIS A 195 -21.95 6.58 -13.86
CA HIS A 195 -23.41 6.35 -13.86
C HIS A 195 -24.00 6.06 -15.25
N GLU A 196 -23.32 6.54 -16.27
CA GLU A 196 -23.70 6.36 -17.68
C GLU A 196 -23.06 5.12 -18.32
N ASN A 197 -22.24 4.37 -17.56
CA ASN A 197 -21.39 3.28 -18.07
C ASN A 197 -20.41 3.73 -19.17
N GLU A 198 -19.96 4.99 -19.11
CA GLU A 198 -19.01 5.60 -20.06
C GLU A 198 -17.62 5.82 -19.42
N ASN A 199 -17.45 5.37 -18.20
CA ASN A 199 -16.19 5.51 -17.47
C ASN A 199 -15.10 4.56 -17.99
N SER A 200 -13.84 4.89 -17.67
CA SER A 200 -12.68 4.04 -17.94
C SER A 200 -12.05 3.57 -16.65
N TYR A 201 -11.93 2.27 -16.44
CA TYR A 201 -11.19 1.71 -15.31
C TYR A 201 -9.67 1.87 -15.43
N GLU A 202 -9.17 2.14 -16.65
CA GLU A 202 -7.75 2.11 -16.99
C GLU A 202 -6.86 2.98 -16.08
N PRO A 203 -7.16 4.26 -15.77
CA PRO A 203 -6.32 5.08 -14.91
C PRO A 203 -6.15 4.50 -13.51
N PHE A 204 -7.23 4.02 -12.90
CA PHE A 204 -7.23 3.48 -11.55
C PHE A 204 -6.55 2.11 -11.47
N VAL A 205 -6.79 1.25 -12.46
CA VAL A 205 -6.11 -0.03 -12.62
C VAL A 205 -4.61 0.16 -12.79
N LYS A 206 -4.17 1.06 -13.69
CA LYS A 206 -2.75 1.39 -13.87
C LYS A 206 -2.09 1.89 -12.59
N TYR A 207 -2.79 2.72 -11.83
CA TYR A 207 -2.29 3.19 -10.54
C TYR A 207 -2.04 2.02 -9.58
N TYR A 208 -3.00 1.11 -9.40
CA TYR A 208 -2.85 -0.04 -8.50
C TYR A 208 -1.79 -1.03 -8.97
N LEU A 209 -1.65 -1.26 -10.27
CA LEU A 209 -0.55 -2.06 -10.82
C LEU A 209 0.81 -1.43 -10.49
N GLY A 210 0.93 -0.10 -10.60
CA GLY A 210 2.14 0.64 -10.23
C GLY A 210 2.47 0.52 -8.74
N ILE A 211 1.47 0.65 -7.85
CA ILE A 211 1.62 0.47 -6.39
C ILE A 211 2.04 -0.97 -6.06
N THR A 212 1.44 -1.96 -6.69
CA THR A 212 1.75 -3.37 -6.48
C THR A 212 3.19 -3.67 -6.90
N LEU A 213 3.60 -3.25 -8.10
CA LEU A 213 4.97 -3.38 -8.57
C LEU A 213 5.97 -2.70 -7.63
N LYS A 214 5.67 -1.50 -7.16
CA LYS A 214 6.51 -0.77 -6.21
C LYS A 214 6.64 -1.51 -4.87
N ALA A 215 5.56 -2.13 -4.39
CA ALA A 215 5.59 -2.94 -3.17
C ALA A 215 6.52 -4.16 -3.33
N TYR A 216 6.45 -4.88 -4.45
CA TYR A 216 7.34 -6.01 -4.73
C TYR A 216 8.80 -5.58 -4.86
N ASN A 217 9.10 -4.48 -5.54
CA ASN A 217 10.46 -3.95 -5.67
C ASN A 217 11.03 -3.52 -4.30
N GLU A 218 10.22 -2.90 -3.44
CA GLU A 218 10.63 -2.56 -2.08
C GLU A 218 10.86 -3.81 -1.23
N PHE A 219 10.01 -4.82 -1.36
CA PHE A 219 10.18 -6.11 -0.68
C PHE A 219 11.47 -6.80 -1.11
N GLU A 220 11.73 -6.90 -2.41
CA GLU A 220 12.97 -7.47 -2.94
C GLU A 220 14.20 -6.75 -2.39
N SER A 221 14.20 -5.42 -2.39
CA SER A 221 15.26 -4.61 -1.81
C SER A 221 15.51 -4.95 -0.34
N ARG A 222 14.45 -5.10 0.46
CA ARG A 222 14.57 -5.49 1.89
C ARG A 222 15.15 -6.89 2.06
N VAL A 223 14.72 -7.86 1.24
CA VAL A 223 15.24 -9.24 1.27
C VAL A 223 16.71 -9.26 0.90
N VAL A 224 17.13 -8.52 -0.12
CA VAL A 224 18.53 -8.38 -0.51
C VAL A 224 19.36 -7.77 0.63
N HIS A 225 18.84 -6.75 1.32
CA HIS A 225 19.50 -6.18 2.50
C HIS A 225 19.61 -7.16 3.67
N LEU A 226 18.59 -7.97 3.92
CA LEU A 226 18.63 -9.00 4.96
C LEU A 226 19.65 -10.11 4.62
N LYS A 227 19.66 -10.59 3.39
CA LYS A 227 20.68 -11.55 2.91
C LYS A 227 22.09 -10.97 3.04
N LYS A 228 22.28 -9.68 2.75
CA LYS A 228 23.57 -9.01 2.93
C LYS A 228 24.01 -8.92 4.40
N ARG A 229 23.08 -8.82 5.35
CA ARG A 229 23.40 -8.81 6.80
C ARG A 229 23.91 -10.15 7.32
N THR A 230 23.56 -11.29 6.69
CA THR A 230 24.06 -12.63 7.03
C THR A 230 25.44 -12.88 6.43
N LEU A 231 25.86 -12.11 5.43
CA LEU A 231 27.19 -12.21 4.82
C LEU A 231 28.24 -11.56 5.72
N SER A 232 29.45 -12.10 5.73
CA SER A 232 30.61 -11.46 6.33
C SER A 232 30.88 -10.10 5.66
N LYS A 233 31.60 -9.20 6.36
CA LYS A 233 31.94 -7.88 5.81
C LYS A 233 32.61 -7.93 4.43
N PRO A 234 33.56 -8.83 4.16
CA PRO A 234 34.15 -9.00 2.81
C PRO A 234 33.13 -9.47 1.76
N GLU A 235 32.24 -10.44 2.11
CA GLU A 235 31.21 -10.93 1.20
C GLU A 235 30.19 -9.85 0.84
N ARG A 236 29.84 -8.97 1.77
CA ARG A 236 28.96 -7.81 1.51
C ARG A 236 29.60 -6.85 0.50
N ILE A 237 30.88 -6.55 0.64
CA ILE A 237 31.63 -5.71 -0.30
C ILE A 237 31.64 -6.36 -1.68
N ARG A 238 31.91 -7.67 -1.76
CA ARG A 238 31.87 -8.42 -3.03
C ARG A 238 30.50 -8.36 -3.69
N ALA A 239 29.42 -8.62 -2.94
CA ALA A 239 28.06 -8.56 -3.44
C ALA A 239 27.67 -7.16 -3.98
N MET A 240 28.19 -6.08 -3.37
CA MET A 240 28.00 -4.72 -3.89
C MET A 240 28.68 -4.51 -5.23
N ILE A 241 29.91 -5.02 -5.38
CA ILE A 241 30.66 -4.94 -6.64
C ILE A 241 29.93 -5.71 -7.75
N ASP A 242 29.39 -6.89 -7.42
CA ASP A 242 28.65 -7.73 -8.36
C ASP A 242 27.34 -7.11 -8.88
N GLN A 243 26.69 -6.29 -8.04
CA GLN A 243 25.43 -5.64 -8.38
C GLN A 243 25.62 -4.30 -9.11
N LYS A 244 26.81 -3.72 -9.02
CA LYS A 244 27.05 -2.42 -9.68
C LYS A 244 27.49 -2.61 -11.12
N VAL A 245 26.75 -2.03 -12.03
CA VAL A 245 27.15 -1.94 -13.43
C VAL A 245 28.21 -0.83 -13.54
N GLY A 246 29.44 -1.21 -13.96
CA GLY A 246 30.54 -0.30 -14.14
C GLY A 246 31.42 -0.09 -12.88
N LYS A 247 31.99 1.10 -12.74
CA LYS A 247 32.98 1.42 -11.71
C LYS A 247 32.34 1.68 -10.36
N ILE A 248 32.91 1.11 -9.28
CA ILE A 248 32.58 1.41 -7.88
C ILE A 248 33.77 2.04 -7.16
N THR A 249 33.52 3.02 -6.29
CA THR A 249 34.56 3.69 -5.49
C THR A 249 34.50 3.25 -4.02
N LYS A 250 35.62 3.45 -3.27
CA LYS A 250 35.65 3.21 -1.83
C LYS A 250 34.60 4.03 -1.08
N LYS A 251 34.37 5.27 -1.53
CA LYS A 251 33.38 6.16 -0.91
C LYS A 251 31.98 5.56 -1.03
N GLU A 252 31.58 5.13 -2.21
CA GLU A 252 30.27 4.51 -2.44
C GLU A 252 30.07 3.24 -1.57
N ILE A 253 31.13 2.42 -1.38
CA ILE A 253 31.05 1.26 -0.51
C ILE A 253 30.81 1.67 0.95
N LEU A 254 31.52 2.71 1.43
CA LEU A 254 31.38 3.21 2.81
C LEU A 254 30.03 3.90 3.04
N ASP A 255 29.53 4.63 2.04
CA ASP A 255 28.23 5.30 2.11
C ASP A 255 27.06 4.27 2.23
N VAL A 256 27.18 3.14 1.53
CA VAL A 256 26.16 2.06 1.58
C VAL A 256 26.34 1.12 2.79
N CYS A 257 27.56 0.95 3.27
CA CYS A 257 27.88 0.07 4.42
C CYS A 257 28.61 0.85 5.53
N PRO A 258 27.97 1.77 6.24
CA PRO A 258 28.62 2.62 7.24
C PRO A 258 29.15 1.84 8.47
N ASP A 259 28.69 0.59 8.65
CA ASP A 259 29.15 -0.34 9.70
C ASP A 259 30.46 -1.06 9.35
N ILE A 260 30.98 -0.90 8.13
CA ILE A 260 32.24 -1.50 7.70
C ILE A 260 33.34 -0.43 7.78
N SER A 261 34.40 -0.72 8.55
CA SER A 261 35.52 0.21 8.69
C SER A 261 36.26 0.39 7.35
N LYS A 262 36.83 1.58 7.13
CA LYS A 262 37.64 1.91 5.96
C LYS A 262 38.77 0.90 5.74
N THR A 263 39.42 0.48 6.81
CA THR A 263 40.52 -0.52 6.79
C THR A 263 40.03 -1.88 6.26
N THR A 264 38.81 -2.31 6.65
CA THR A 264 38.21 -3.56 6.14
C THR A 264 37.89 -3.46 4.67
N VAL A 265 37.33 -2.31 4.20
CA VAL A 265 37.08 -2.07 2.78
C VAL A 265 38.36 -2.16 1.98
N GLU A 266 39.42 -1.45 2.42
CA GLU A 266 40.70 -1.41 1.72
C GLU A 266 41.37 -2.79 1.64
N ARG A 267 41.35 -3.55 2.73
CA ARG A 267 41.87 -4.92 2.75
C ARG A 267 41.12 -5.82 1.78
N THR A 268 39.80 -5.82 1.83
CA THR A 268 38.96 -6.64 0.94
C THR A 268 39.16 -6.30 -0.52
N LEU A 269 39.19 -5.01 -0.88
CA LEU A 269 39.46 -4.57 -2.25
C LEU A 269 40.85 -5.03 -2.74
N THR A 270 41.84 -4.97 -1.86
CA THR A 270 43.21 -5.42 -2.18
C THR A 270 43.24 -6.96 -2.44
N GLU A 271 42.53 -7.73 -1.63
CA GLU A 271 42.39 -9.18 -1.78
C GLU A 271 41.66 -9.53 -3.10
N LEU A 272 40.55 -8.82 -3.42
CA LEU A 272 39.80 -9.03 -4.65
C LEU A 272 40.60 -8.64 -5.92
N VAL A 273 41.46 -7.62 -5.85
CA VAL A 273 42.39 -7.30 -6.94
C VAL A 273 43.46 -8.38 -7.09
N LYS A 274 44.06 -8.84 -5.99
CA LYS A 274 45.06 -9.92 -6.03
C LYS A 274 44.51 -11.24 -6.56
N SER A 275 43.23 -11.54 -6.29
CA SER A 275 42.56 -12.74 -6.83
C SER A 275 42.11 -12.61 -8.29
N GLY A 276 42.33 -11.47 -8.93
CA GLY A 276 41.85 -11.22 -10.30
C GLY A 276 40.32 -11.08 -10.42
N TYR A 277 39.63 -10.87 -9.31
CA TYR A 277 38.18 -10.73 -9.32
C TYR A 277 37.70 -9.32 -9.76
N ILE A 278 38.52 -8.31 -9.45
CA ILE A 278 38.28 -6.92 -9.87
C ILE A 278 39.57 -6.28 -10.38
N ALA A 279 39.42 -5.31 -11.26
CA ALA A 279 40.53 -4.46 -11.70
C ALA A 279 40.41 -3.07 -11.04
N LYS A 280 41.57 -2.52 -10.65
CA LYS A 280 41.68 -1.13 -10.20
C LYS A 280 41.77 -0.22 -11.42
N VAL A 281 40.92 0.81 -11.49
CA VAL A 281 40.82 1.77 -12.60
C VAL A 281 40.98 3.19 -12.05
N GLY A 282 41.82 3.98 -12.74
CA GLY A 282 42.11 5.36 -12.33
C GLY A 282 43.17 5.46 -11.22
N SER A 283 43.55 6.67 -10.84
CA SER A 283 44.55 6.98 -9.82
C SER A 283 44.09 8.11 -8.91
N GLY A 284 44.68 8.19 -7.72
CA GLY A 284 44.37 9.21 -6.71
C GLY A 284 42.89 9.21 -6.29
N PRO A 285 42.26 10.37 -6.15
CA PRO A 285 40.86 10.49 -5.75
C PRO A 285 39.85 9.84 -6.73
N ALA A 286 40.22 9.68 -7.98
CA ALA A 286 39.40 9.07 -9.04
C ALA A 286 39.52 7.55 -9.12
N THR A 287 40.23 6.91 -8.19
CA THR A 287 40.38 5.45 -8.13
C THR A 287 39.03 4.77 -7.94
N GLY A 288 38.75 3.78 -8.77
CA GLY A 288 37.63 2.87 -8.63
C GLY A 288 37.98 1.46 -9.01
N TYR A 289 37.01 0.59 -8.88
CA TYR A 289 37.15 -0.84 -9.09
C TYR A 289 36.05 -1.31 -10.02
N VAL A 290 36.38 -2.18 -10.97
CA VAL A 290 35.43 -2.79 -11.90
C VAL A 290 35.59 -4.30 -11.83
N ARG A 291 34.48 -5.02 -12.00
CA ARG A 291 34.52 -6.47 -12.10
C ARG A 291 35.17 -6.87 -13.43
N ILE A 292 36.02 -7.90 -13.40
CA ILE A 292 36.65 -8.48 -14.58
C ILE A 292 35.74 -9.59 -15.11
#